data_6e71fd47d64a282a2fae77cc39ad8b7d
#
_entry.id   6e71fd47d64a282a2fae77cc39ad8b7d
#
_cell.length_a   1.000
_cell.length_b   1.000
_cell.length_c   1.000
_cell.angle_alpha   90.00
_cell.angle_beta   90.00
_cell.angle_gamma   90.00
#
_symmetry.space_group_name_H-M   'P 1'
#
loop_
_entity.id
_entity.type
_entity.pdbx_description
1 polymer ?
#
loop_
_entity_poly.entity_id
_entity_poly.type
_entity_poly.pdbx_seq_one_letter_code
_entity_poly.pdbx_strand_id
1 'polypeptide(L)'
;ASLGVNAGASAQANSTVTFGAKTEHQNETMNSLTHTNSSLKSGSDMLIKVTDTATFQGADVQAGQWDKDGNPAGAPAALRIEAKNIKNLAVQDTYSETSTSSSKLAGIYLSGSVSAQAGAQAGASADATNINPLSAGASASAGVSAEAGAGLRTAIENSEQSYDTVTNKGNNFKASGSFVRIAENEILDQ
;
A
#
# COMPACT_ATOMS: atom_id res chain seq x y z
N ALA A 1 -58.39 -30.31 -18.42
CA ALA A 1 -57.13 -29.61 -18.74
C ALA A 1 -57.20 -28.20 -18.17
N SER A 2 -56.16 -27.75 -17.51
CA SER A 2 -56.02 -26.38 -16.98
C SER A 2 -54.81 -25.71 -17.56
N LEU A 3 -54.99 -24.48 -17.97
CA LEU A 3 -53.92 -23.61 -18.44
C LEU A 3 -53.89 -22.36 -17.57
N GLY A 4 -52.76 -22.08 -16.98
CA GLY A 4 -52.55 -20.91 -16.15
C GLY A 4 -51.35 -20.09 -16.65
N VAL A 5 -51.51 -18.77 -16.72
CA VAL A 5 -50.45 -17.83 -17.03
C VAL A 5 -50.29 -16.87 -15.85
N ASN A 6 -49.06 -16.75 -15.34
CA ASN A 6 -48.72 -15.82 -14.28
C ASN A 6 -47.71 -14.81 -14.83
N ALA A 7 -48.02 -13.53 -14.66
CA ALA A 7 -47.12 -12.43 -14.97
C ALA A 7 -46.98 -11.53 -13.74
N GLY A 8 -45.75 -11.22 -13.34
CA GLY A 8 -45.48 -10.35 -12.19
C GLY A 8 -44.37 -9.36 -12.49
N ALA A 9 -44.55 -8.17 -12.02
CA ALA A 9 -43.51 -7.10 -12.07
C ALA A 9 -43.36 -6.55 -10.64
N SER A 10 -42.10 -6.34 -10.22
CA SER A 10 -41.77 -5.70 -8.95
C SER A 10 -40.75 -4.57 -9.14
N ALA A 11 -40.98 -3.48 -8.45
CA ALA A 11 -40.07 -2.37 -8.36
C ALA A 11 -39.84 -1.99 -6.90
N GLN A 12 -38.60 -1.75 -6.53
CA GLN A 12 -38.22 -1.35 -5.17
C GLN A 12 -37.28 -0.14 -5.24
N ALA A 13 -37.56 0.87 -4.42
CA ALA A 13 -36.71 2.03 -4.23
C ALA A 13 -36.39 2.20 -2.74
N ASN A 14 -35.11 2.33 -2.41
CA ASN A 14 -34.64 2.53 -1.06
C ASN A 14 -33.90 3.87 -0.98
N SER A 15 -34.13 4.64 0.04
CA SER A 15 -33.45 5.88 0.34
C SER A 15 -33.07 5.93 1.82
N THR A 16 -31.84 6.37 2.10
CA THR A 16 -31.39 6.58 3.48
C THR A 16 -30.69 7.93 3.57
N VAL A 17 -31.13 8.75 4.50
CA VAL A 17 -30.51 10.05 4.80
C VAL A 17 -29.97 10.00 6.22
N THR A 18 -28.72 10.36 6.40
CA THR A 18 -28.06 10.37 7.70
C THR A 18 -27.71 11.81 8.09
N PHE A 19 -28.13 12.22 9.25
CA PHE A 19 -27.77 13.49 9.88
C PHE A 19 -26.91 13.22 11.09
N GLY A 20 -25.67 13.70 11.10
CA GLY A 20 -24.76 13.44 12.22
C GLY A 20 -23.46 14.22 12.13
N ALA A 21 -22.65 14.05 13.17
CA ALA A 21 -21.31 14.58 13.23
C ALA A 21 -20.30 13.50 12.83
N LYS A 22 -19.35 13.87 11.95
CA LYS A 22 -18.19 13.05 11.60
C LYS A 22 -16.95 13.73 12.17
N THR A 23 -16.18 12.98 12.93
CA THR A 23 -14.87 13.41 13.41
C THR A 23 -13.81 12.54 12.75
N GLU A 24 -12.83 13.17 12.13
CA GLU A 24 -11.68 12.52 11.55
C GLU A 24 -10.43 12.94 12.31
N HIS A 25 -9.59 11.97 12.61
CA HIS A 25 -8.30 12.18 13.24
C HIS A 25 -7.25 11.41 12.44
N GLN A 26 -6.22 12.11 12.01
CA GLN A 26 -5.10 11.53 11.28
C GLN A 26 -3.81 11.86 12.03
N ASN A 27 -3.02 10.85 12.32
CA ASN A 27 -1.69 10.97 12.86
C ASN A 27 -0.70 10.34 11.90
N GLU A 28 0.37 11.06 11.67
CA GLU A 28 1.50 10.59 10.86
C GLU A 28 2.77 10.68 11.70
N THR A 29 3.49 9.59 11.77
CA THR A 29 4.79 9.52 12.46
C THR A 29 5.83 9.08 11.45
N MET A 30 6.87 9.88 11.31
CA MET A 30 7.96 9.64 10.37
C MET A 30 9.27 9.58 11.15
N ASN A 31 10.01 8.49 10.99
CA ASN A 31 11.34 8.31 11.55
C ASN A 31 12.31 8.02 10.42
N SER A 32 13.40 8.77 10.35
CA SER A 32 14.45 8.51 9.37
C SER A 32 15.83 8.58 10.01
N LEU A 33 16.68 7.62 9.67
CA LEU A 33 18.09 7.61 9.99
C LEU A 33 18.87 7.58 8.69
N THR A 34 19.65 8.62 8.45
CA THR A 34 20.45 8.74 7.22
C THR A 34 21.91 8.88 7.60
N HIS A 35 22.75 8.03 7.03
CA HIS A 35 24.21 8.11 7.20
C HIS A 35 24.83 8.87 6.06
N THR A 36 25.76 9.76 6.39
CA THR A 36 26.61 10.44 5.41
C THR A 36 27.96 9.76 5.40
N ASN A 37 28.40 9.33 4.22
CA ASN A 37 29.71 8.70 4.06
C ASN A 37 30.84 9.67 4.41
N SER A 38 31.81 9.17 5.16
CA SER A 38 33.07 9.88 5.36
C SER A 38 33.87 9.85 4.07
N SER A 39 34.48 11.00 3.69
CA SER A 39 35.22 11.11 2.43
C SER A 39 36.68 11.38 2.70
N LEU A 40 37.55 10.53 2.14
CA LEU A 40 39.00 10.68 2.13
C LEU A 40 39.50 10.70 0.69
N LYS A 41 40.04 11.84 0.26
CA LYS A 41 40.45 12.05 -1.14
C LYS A 41 41.88 12.55 -1.23
N SER A 42 42.64 12.02 -2.20
CA SER A 42 43.95 12.48 -2.60
C SER A 42 43.99 12.69 -4.10
N GLY A 43 44.62 13.76 -4.56
CA GLY A 43 44.86 14.01 -6.00
C GLY A 43 46.00 13.19 -6.59
N SER A 44 46.69 12.39 -5.79
CA SER A 44 47.83 11.53 -6.15
C SER A 44 47.71 10.18 -5.44
N ASP A 45 48.80 9.42 -5.40
CA ASP A 45 48.86 8.17 -4.65
C ASP A 45 48.42 8.35 -3.19
N MET A 46 47.75 7.35 -2.68
CA MET A 46 47.30 7.29 -1.29
C MET A 46 47.73 5.97 -0.65
N LEU A 47 48.42 6.08 0.48
CA LEU A 47 48.76 4.95 1.33
C LEU A 47 48.04 5.12 2.67
N ILE A 48 47.18 4.16 3.01
CA ILE A 48 46.59 4.02 4.33
C ILE A 48 47.25 2.86 5.02
N LYS A 49 48.04 3.14 6.06
CA LYS A 49 48.77 2.12 6.82
C LYS A 49 48.33 2.13 8.25
N VAL A 50 47.81 0.98 8.71
CA VAL A 50 47.29 0.78 10.06
C VAL A 50 47.98 -0.43 10.67
N THR A 51 48.47 -0.28 11.89
CA THR A 51 49.23 -1.35 12.57
C THR A 51 48.39 -2.51 13.05
N ASP A 52 47.08 -2.34 13.19
CA ASP A 52 46.19 -3.39 13.64
C ASP A 52 44.98 -3.51 12.67
N THR A 53 43.81 -3.02 13.01
CA THR A 53 42.61 -3.17 12.20
C THR A 53 42.22 -1.86 11.56
N ALA A 54 42.11 -1.85 10.22
CA ALA A 54 41.50 -0.78 9.46
C ALA A 54 40.02 -1.07 9.25
N THR A 55 39.16 -0.26 9.86
CA THR A 55 37.70 -0.38 9.68
C THR A 55 37.17 0.77 8.84
N PHE A 56 36.51 0.44 7.73
CA PHE A 56 35.80 1.37 6.87
C PHE A 56 34.30 1.11 7.00
N GLN A 57 33.56 2.15 7.34
CA GLN A 57 32.11 2.07 7.52
C GLN A 57 31.44 3.28 6.87
N GLY A 58 30.72 3.05 5.76
CA GLY A 58 30.16 4.13 4.98
C GLY A 58 31.26 5.12 4.52
N ALA A 59 32.35 4.63 3.95
CA ALA A 59 33.50 5.44 3.59
C ALA A 59 33.68 5.55 2.06
N ASP A 60 33.96 6.76 1.60
CA ASP A 60 34.40 7.06 0.23
C ASP A 60 35.90 7.39 0.23
N VAL A 61 36.71 6.51 -0.31
CA VAL A 61 38.17 6.67 -0.38
C VAL A 61 38.59 6.75 -1.82
N GLN A 62 39.26 7.85 -2.18
CA GLN A 62 39.59 8.15 -3.57
C GLN A 62 41.05 8.61 -3.72
N ALA A 63 41.79 7.96 -4.61
CA ALA A 63 43.12 8.33 -5.00
C ALA A 63 43.18 8.72 -6.50
N GLY A 64 43.82 9.84 -6.81
CA GLY A 64 43.90 10.37 -8.16
C GLY A 64 42.98 11.55 -8.42
N GLN A 65 43.11 12.09 -9.62
CA GLN A 65 42.27 13.18 -10.11
C GLN A 65 41.12 12.63 -10.97
N TRP A 66 39.97 13.29 -10.90
CA TRP A 66 38.78 12.91 -11.60
C TRP A 66 38.13 14.14 -12.24
N ASP A 67 37.65 13.98 -13.46
CA ASP A 67 36.93 15.05 -14.15
C ASP A 67 35.46 15.19 -13.58
N LYS A 68 34.76 16.19 -14.10
CA LYS A 68 33.36 16.46 -13.71
C LYS A 68 32.38 15.30 -14.03
N ASP A 69 32.79 14.45 -14.96
CA ASP A 69 31.98 13.31 -15.41
C ASP A 69 32.34 11.99 -14.67
N GLY A 70 33.33 12.10 -13.73
CA GLY A 70 33.76 10.98 -12.89
C GLY A 70 34.75 10.04 -13.57
N ASN A 71 35.40 10.46 -14.65
CA ASN A 71 36.47 9.71 -15.31
C ASN A 71 37.83 10.07 -14.72
N PRO A 72 38.79 9.12 -14.69
CA PRO A 72 40.15 9.42 -14.29
C PRO A 72 40.78 10.55 -15.13
N ALA A 73 41.36 11.54 -14.44
CA ALA A 73 42.06 12.67 -15.06
C ALA A 73 43.46 12.77 -14.49
N GLY A 74 44.41 13.19 -15.32
CA GLY A 74 45.81 13.32 -14.91
C GLY A 74 46.60 12.01 -14.88
N ALA A 75 47.66 11.97 -14.07
CA ALA A 75 48.49 10.76 -13.94
C ALA A 75 47.75 9.66 -13.15
N PRO A 76 47.90 8.38 -13.52
CA PRO A 76 47.37 7.27 -12.75
C PRO A 76 47.89 7.30 -11.31
N ALA A 77 47.00 7.17 -10.32
CA ALA A 77 47.34 7.18 -8.91
C ALA A 77 46.91 5.87 -8.24
N ALA A 78 47.76 5.37 -7.36
CA ALA A 78 47.53 4.14 -6.63
C ALA A 78 46.84 4.41 -5.28
N LEU A 79 45.85 3.59 -4.92
CA LEU A 79 45.32 3.48 -3.56
C LEU A 79 45.84 2.18 -2.96
N ARG A 80 46.57 2.27 -1.86
CA ARG A 80 47.09 1.14 -1.13
C ARG A 80 46.64 1.17 0.34
N ILE A 81 46.09 0.09 0.80
CA ILE A 81 45.65 -0.09 2.19
C ILE A 81 46.39 -1.27 2.77
N GLU A 82 47.12 -1.03 3.87
CA GLU A 82 47.90 -2.03 4.60
C GLU A 82 47.43 -2.09 6.06
N ALA A 83 47.05 -3.27 6.54
CA ALA A 83 46.71 -3.48 7.95
C ALA A 83 46.86 -4.96 8.32
N LYS A 84 46.77 -5.31 9.63
CA LYS A 84 46.64 -6.72 10.01
C LYS A 84 45.29 -7.26 9.60
N ASN A 85 44.22 -6.49 9.85
CA ASN A 85 42.88 -6.81 9.42
C ASN A 85 42.26 -5.63 8.70
N ILE A 86 41.47 -5.89 7.68
CA ILE A 86 40.71 -4.86 6.95
C ILE A 86 39.22 -5.26 7.04
N LYS A 87 38.41 -4.35 7.58
CA LYS A 87 36.94 -4.55 7.71
C LYS A 87 36.23 -3.47 6.92
N ASN A 88 35.40 -3.89 5.96
CA ASN A 88 34.53 -3.03 5.19
C ASN A 88 33.09 -3.31 5.57
N LEU A 89 32.48 -2.41 6.31
CA LEU A 89 31.14 -2.55 6.86
C LEU A 89 30.19 -1.61 6.14
N ALA A 90 29.03 -2.11 5.75
CA ALA A 90 27.95 -1.25 5.26
C ALA A 90 27.29 -0.50 6.42
N VAL A 91 26.72 0.67 6.13
CA VAL A 91 25.78 1.39 7.00
C VAL A 91 24.37 1.25 6.46
N GLN A 92 23.39 1.29 7.35
CA GLN A 92 21.99 1.15 6.98
C GLN A 92 21.25 2.46 7.19
N ASP A 93 20.75 3.03 6.11
CA ASP A 93 19.74 4.07 6.20
C ASP A 93 18.38 3.42 6.41
N THR A 94 17.65 3.91 7.38
CA THR A 94 16.31 3.43 7.68
C THR A 94 15.30 4.55 7.55
N TYR A 95 14.16 4.24 6.96
CA TYR A 95 13.01 5.10 6.88
C TYR A 95 11.79 4.31 7.33
N SER A 96 11.06 4.85 8.28
CA SER A 96 9.82 4.27 8.79
C SER A 96 8.75 5.34 8.84
N GLU A 97 7.63 5.08 8.24
CA GLU A 97 6.45 5.93 8.23
C GLU A 97 5.26 5.12 8.72
N THR A 98 4.54 5.66 9.69
CA THR A 98 3.30 5.08 10.19
C THR A 98 2.21 6.15 10.11
N SER A 99 1.17 5.88 9.34
CA SER A 99 -0.01 6.71 9.23
C SER A 99 -1.19 6.00 9.86
N THR A 100 -1.81 6.63 10.85
CA THR A 100 -3.04 6.12 11.47
C THR A 100 -4.17 7.11 11.21
N SER A 101 -5.27 6.61 10.69
CA SER A 101 -6.48 7.41 10.54
C SER A 101 -7.64 6.79 11.31
N SER A 102 -8.41 7.63 11.96
CA SER A 102 -9.59 7.22 12.71
C SER A 102 -10.76 8.14 12.34
N SER A 103 -11.84 7.55 11.91
CA SER A 103 -13.08 8.24 11.57
C SER A 103 -14.20 7.75 12.47
N LYS A 104 -14.90 8.68 13.11
CA LYS A 104 -16.06 8.38 13.96
C LYS A 104 -17.25 9.14 13.42
N LEU A 105 -18.30 8.43 13.08
CA LEU A 105 -19.59 8.97 12.69
C LEU A 105 -20.61 8.65 13.79
N ALA A 106 -21.32 9.65 14.28
CA ALA A 106 -22.47 9.47 15.15
C ALA A 106 -23.61 10.33 14.63
N GLY A 107 -24.77 9.72 14.41
CA GLY A 107 -25.90 10.43 13.86
C GLY A 107 -27.20 9.65 13.92
N ILE A 108 -28.24 10.28 13.48
CA ILE A 108 -29.54 9.67 13.24
C ILE A 108 -29.69 9.39 11.75
N TYR A 109 -30.28 8.27 11.42
CA TYR A 109 -30.66 8.02 10.04
C TYR A 109 -32.18 7.90 9.90
N LEU A 110 -32.66 8.33 8.76
CA LEU A 110 -34.02 8.13 8.28
C LEU A 110 -33.92 7.29 7.01
N SER A 111 -34.59 6.17 7.00
CA SER A 111 -34.67 5.29 5.82
C SER A 111 -36.11 5.20 5.36
N GLY A 112 -36.29 5.19 4.05
CA GLY A 112 -37.57 4.95 3.43
C GLY A 112 -37.43 3.91 2.33
N SER A 113 -38.31 2.94 2.30
CA SER A 113 -38.42 1.97 1.21
C SER A 113 -39.83 1.99 0.64
N VAL A 114 -39.90 2.00 -0.68
CA VAL A 114 -41.18 1.83 -1.38
C VAL A 114 -41.03 0.64 -2.29
N SER A 115 -41.92 -0.32 -2.12
CA SER A 115 -42.02 -1.46 -3.04
C SER A 115 -43.40 -1.49 -3.71
N ALA A 116 -43.38 -1.68 -5.02
CA ALA A 116 -44.57 -1.87 -5.82
C ALA A 116 -44.53 -3.26 -6.45
N GLN A 117 -45.63 -3.99 -6.29
CA GLN A 117 -45.80 -5.29 -6.93
C GLN A 117 -47.07 -5.28 -7.75
N ALA A 118 -47.01 -5.74 -8.96
CA ALA A 118 -48.17 -5.97 -9.81
C ALA A 118 -48.15 -7.42 -10.29
N GLY A 119 -49.23 -8.12 -10.05
CA GLY A 119 -49.39 -9.49 -10.50
C GLY A 119 -50.69 -9.67 -11.27
N ALA A 120 -50.61 -10.36 -12.37
CA ALA A 120 -51.79 -10.77 -13.12
C ALA A 120 -51.83 -12.30 -13.26
N GLN A 121 -52.91 -12.91 -12.93
CA GLN A 121 -53.13 -14.33 -13.12
C GLN A 121 -54.35 -14.54 -14.02
N ALA A 122 -54.15 -15.33 -15.04
CA ALA A 122 -55.28 -15.78 -15.90
C ALA A 122 -55.30 -17.30 -15.93
N GLY A 123 -56.43 -17.86 -15.62
CA GLY A 123 -56.64 -19.31 -15.62
C GLY A 123 -57.88 -19.67 -16.41
N ALA A 124 -57.77 -20.71 -17.22
CA ALA A 124 -58.90 -21.30 -17.90
C ALA A 124 -58.97 -22.81 -17.55
N SER A 125 -60.09 -23.28 -17.13
CA SER A 125 -60.32 -24.72 -16.88
C SER A 125 -61.47 -25.23 -17.74
N ALA A 126 -61.25 -26.35 -18.43
CA ALA A 126 -62.27 -27.06 -19.16
C ALA A 126 -62.43 -28.46 -18.57
N ASP A 127 -63.66 -28.81 -18.16
CA ASP A 127 -64.03 -30.12 -17.71
C ASP A 127 -64.68 -30.88 -18.85
N ALA A 128 -64.08 -32.01 -19.23
CA ALA A 128 -64.52 -32.82 -20.37
C ALA A 128 -65.70 -33.75 -20.06
N THR A 129 -66.16 -33.77 -18.79
CA THR A 129 -67.23 -34.69 -18.35
C THR A 129 -68.54 -34.01 -18.12
N ASN A 130 -68.67 -32.71 -18.22
CA ASN A 130 -69.88 -31.97 -18.02
C ASN A 130 -70.06 -30.88 -19.10
N ILE A 131 -71.24 -30.80 -19.69
CA ILE A 131 -71.57 -29.86 -20.79
C ILE A 131 -71.81 -28.44 -20.25
N ASN A 132 -71.03 -28.03 -19.27
CA ASN A 132 -71.13 -26.71 -18.69
C ASN A 132 -69.97 -25.79 -19.18
N PRO A 133 -70.22 -24.50 -19.33
CA PRO A 133 -69.35 -23.60 -20.07
C PRO A 133 -67.97 -23.48 -19.46
N LEU A 134 -67.00 -23.29 -20.36
CA LEU A 134 -65.64 -22.89 -20.08
C LEU A 134 -65.60 -21.78 -18.99
N SER A 135 -65.04 -22.06 -17.86
CA SER A 135 -64.79 -21.00 -16.88
C SER A 135 -63.40 -20.42 -17.05
N ALA A 136 -63.35 -19.15 -17.39
CA ALA A 136 -62.14 -18.38 -17.46
C ALA A 136 -62.16 -17.34 -16.33
N GLY A 137 -61.17 -17.38 -15.50
CA GLY A 137 -60.97 -16.39 -14.43
C GLY A 137 -59.68 -15.60 -14.67
N ALA A 138 -59.77 -14.31 -14.60
CA ALA A 138 -58.61 -13.42 -14.58
C ALA A 138 -58.64 -12.62 -13.29
N SER A 139 -57.56 -12.62 -12.58
CA SER A 139 -57.35 -11.79 -11.39
C SER A 139 -56.11 -10.93 -11.56
N ALA A 140 -56.23 -9.66 -11.24
CA ALA A 140 -55.10 -8.73 -11.21
C ALA A 140 -54.95 -8.21 -9.78
N SER A 141 -53.77 -8.25 -9.24
CA SER A 141 -53.44 -7.68 -7.93
C SER A 141 -52.31 -6.66 -8.08
N ALA A 142 -52.50 -5.51 -7.48
CA ALA A 142 -51.47 -4.50 -7.35
C ALA A 142 -51.30 -4.13 -5.87
N GLY A 143 -50.11 -4.24 -5.37
CA GLY A 143 -49.79 -3.88 -4.01
C GLY A 143 -48.66 -2.84 -3.99
N VAL A 144 -48.84 -1.79 -3.20
CA VAL A 144 -47.80 -0.85 -2.88
C VAL A 144 -47.60 -0.85 -1.38
N SER A 145 -46.38 -1.11 -0.93
CA SER A 145 -46.01 -0.98 0.46
C SER A 145 -44.90 0.08 0.61
N ALA A 146 -45.04 0.90 1.63
CA ALA A 146 -44.05 1.88 2.01
C ALA A 146 -43.65 1.66 3.46
N GLU A 147 -42.39 1.58 3.71
CA GLU A 147 -41.82 1.44 5.04
C GLU A 147 -40.90 2.61 5.34
N ALA A 148 -41.02 3.17 6.54
CA ALA A 148 -40.12 4.22 7.03
C ALA A 148 -39.48 3.75 8.33
N GLY A 149 -38.18 3.92 8.42
CA GLY A 149 -37.39 3.59 9.58
C GLY A 149 -36.57 4.79 10.05
N ALA A 150 -36.36 4.91 11.34
CA ALA A 150 -35.46 5.88 11.95
C ALA A 150 -34.64 5.18 13.01
N GLY A 151 -33.37 5.54 13.13
CA GLY A 151 -32.49 4.93 14.11
C GLY A 151 -31.22 5.73 14.34
N LEU A 152 -30.42 5.23 15.27
CA LEU A 152 -29.08 5.75 15.54
C LEU A 152 -28.07 5.00 14.68
N ARG A 153 -27.16 5.74 14.09
CA ARG A 153 -26.03 5.16 13.34
C ARG A 153 -24.76 5.62 14.00
N THR A 154 -23.91 4.66 14.37
CA THR A 154 -22.53 4.89 14.75
C THR A 154 -21.64 4.06 13.83
N ALA A 155 -20.61 4.69 13.29
CA ALA A 155 -19.57 4.00 12.53
C ALA A 155 -18.22 4.45 13.06
N ILE A 156 -17.33 3.50 13.28
CA ILE A 156 -15.95 3.74 13.66
C ILE A 156 -15.09 3.01 12.64
N GLU A 157 -14.27 3.77 11.95
CA GLU A 157 -13.33 3.23 10.98
C GLU A 157 -11.93 3.60 11.44
N ASN A 158 -11.06 2.63 11.57
CA ASN A 158 -9.66 2.81 11.87
C ASN A 158 -8.85 2.20 10.75
N SER A 159 -7.84 2.92 10.30
CA SER A 159 -6.89 2.45 9.30
C SER A 159 -5.48 2.76 9.80
N GLU A 160 -4.59 1.80 9.68
CA GLU A 160 -3.18 1.95 9.96
C GLU A 160 -2.40 1.49 8.72
N GLN A 161 -1.46 2.32 8.30
CA GLN A 161 -0.53 2.02 7.22
C GLN A 161 0.88 2.21 7.75
N SER A 162 1.75 1.24 7.51
CA SER A 162 3.15 1.27 7.87
C SER A 162 3.98 1.01 6.62
N TYR A 163 5.01 1.82 6.45
CA TYR A 163 5.98 1.69 5.37
C TYR A 163 7.39 1.76 5.95
N ASP A 164 8.16 0.70 5.78
CA ASP A 164 9.53 0.60 6.26
C ASP A 164 10.47 0.35 5.08
N THR A 165 11.56 1.12 5.03
CA THR A 165 12.61 0.93 4.03
C THR A 165 13.97 0.89 4.72
N VAL A 166 14.78 -0.07 4.32
CA VAL A 166 16.18 -0.19 4.73
C VAL A 166 17.05 -0.15 3.49
N THR A 167 17.98 0.78 3.44
CA THR A 167 18.95 0.91 2.34
C THR A 167 20.35 0.76 2.88
N ASN A 168 21.08 -0.20 2.32
CA ASN A 168 22.48 -0.43 2.68
C ASN A 168 23.38 0.47 1.85
N LYS A 169 24.28 1.22 2.50
CA LYS A 169 25.35 1.99 1.87
C LYS A 169 26.69 1.35 2.18
N GLY A 170 27.33 0.80 1.17
CA GLY A 170 28.67 0.24 1.28
C GLY A 170 29.76 1.31 1.23
N ASN A 171 30.99 0.85 1.37
CA ASN A 171 32.16 1.66 1.14
C ASN A 171 32.46 1.78 -0.36
N ASN A 172 33.01 2.89 -0.77
CA ASN A 172 33.42 3.15 -2.14
C ASN A 172 34.92 3.45 -2.20
N PHE A 173 35.66 2.58 -2.83
CA PHE A 173 37.11 2.74 -3.05
C PHE A 173 37.38 2.96 -4.52
N LYS A 174 38.04 4.09 -4.85
CA LYS A 174 38.39 4.43 -6.22
C LYS A 174 39.85 4.80 -6.33
N ALA A 175 40.51 4.27 -7.34
CA ALA A 175 41.86 4.67 -7.75
C ALA A 175 41.90 4.94 -9.25
N SER A 176 42.54 6.04 -9.68
CA SER A 176 42.70 6.29 -11.12
C SER A 176 43.73 5.38 -11.79
N GLY A 177 44.56 4.71 -10.98
CA GLY A 177 45.50 3.67 -11.39
C GLY A 177 45.19 2.32 -10.75
N SER A 178 45.97 1.90 -9.76
CA SER A 178 45.83 0.59 -9.10
C SER A 178 45.20 0.71 -7.73
N PHE A 179 44.37 -0.29 -7.36
CA PHE A 179 43.86 -0.44 -6.02
C PHE A 179 44.35 -1.76 -5.41
N VAL A 180 45.02 -1.66 -4.25
CA VAL A 180 45.61 -2.81 -3.56
C VAL A 180 45.25 -2.77 -2.09
N ARG A 181 44.73 -3.88 -1.57
CA ARG A 181 44.50 -4.15 -0.14
C ARG A 181 45.42 -5.26 0.31
N ILE A 182 46.14 -5.04 1.39
CA ILE A 182 47.06 -6.04 1.97
C ILE A 182 46.67 -6.19 3.43
N ALA A 183 46.21 -7.39 3.79
CA ALA A 183 45.99 -7.76 5.17
C ALA A 183 46.87 -8.94 5.55
N GLU A 184 47.43 -8.91 6.77
CA GLU A 184 48.19 -10.06 7.29
C GLU A 184 47.28 -11.23 7.63
N ASN A 185 46.08 -10.96 8.16
CA ASN A 185 45.17 -11.98 8.64
C ASN A 185 43.89 -12.08 7.80
N GLU A 186 43.10 -11.01 7.73
CA GLU A 186 41.75 -11.05 7.16
C GLU A 186 41.36 -9.79 6.40
N ILE A 187 40.61 -9.97 5.31
CA ILE A 187 39.82 -8.92 4.66
C ILE A 187 38.35 -9.35 4.74
N LEU A 188 37.55 -8.58 5.48
CA LEU A 188 36.12 -8.81 5.65
C LEU A 188 35.35 -7.73 4.88
N ASP A 189 34.55 -8.14 3.91
CA ASP A 189 33.64 -7.29 3.14
C ASP A 189 32.18 -7.68 3.49
N GLN A 190 31.43 -6.78 4.15
CA GLN A 190 30.02 -6.97 4.60
C GLN A 190 29.12 -5.85 4.10
#